data_d66e01b17c1afa972604d040aaacba83
#
_entry.id   d66e01b17c1afa972604d040aaacba83
#
_cell.length_a   1.000
_cell.length_b   1.000
_cell.length_c   1.000
_cell.angle_alpha   90.00
_cell.angle_beta   90.00
_cell.angle_gamma   90.00
#
_symmetry.space_group_name_H-M   'P 1'
#
loop_
_entity.id
_entity.type
_entity.pdbx_description
1 polymer ?
#
loop_
_entity_poly.entity_id
_entity_poly.type
_entity_poly.pdbx_seq_one_letter_code
_entity_poly.pdbx_strand_id
1 'polypeptide(L)'
;MKYWKKLFFRRTKFFLVFVSLFFSFEFVFTSVAHENSESTANDITGGDFTLNSPDGPLSLQDLRGSVVLLFFGYTSCPNVCPISLATISNVLAEMSPAELEKTRTLFISLDPERDNLELLKKYTNYFHPNIVGLTDEISVLKKVAARYGIKYERSLKPESTLGYVISHSSDIIIVDPGGIVRKTFPHDTDTAPLLKELKLLLRVTTL
;
A
#
# COMPACT_ATOMS: atom_id res chain seq x y z
N MET A 1 9.42 -11.21 -81.02
CA MET A 1 8.60 -10.33 -80.18
C MET A 1 7.24 -10.98 -79.77
N LYS A 2 7.19 -12.31 -79.60
CA LYS A 2 5.92 -13.06 -79.29
C LYS A 2 5.98 -13.92 -77.99
N TYR A 3 7.15 -13.97 -77.32
CA TYR A 3 7.32 -14.85 -76.18
C TYR A 3 7.13 -14.15 -74.81
N TRP A 4 7.07 -12.83 -74.75
CA TRP A 4 6.99 -12.11 -73.46
C TRP A 4 5.54 -11.88 -72.91
N LYS A 5 4.50 -12.06 -73.74
CA LYS A 5 3.12 -11.89 -73.31
C LYS A 5 2.54 -13.08 -72.61
N LYS A 6 3.15 -14.28 -72.68
CA LYS A 6 2.60 -15.48 -71.97
C LYS A 6 3.13 -15.70 -70.56
N LEU A 7 4.21 -14.99 -70.15
CA LEU A 7 4.76 -15.14 -68.82
C LEU A 7 4.13 -14.19 -67.79
N PHE A 8 3.52 -13.10 -68.25
CA PHE A 8 2.93 -12.09 -67.36
C PHE A 8 1.54 -12.49 -66.82
N PHE A 9 0.81 -13.33 -67.56
CA PHE A 9 -0.56 -13.73 -67.15
C PHE A 9 -0.62 -14.94 -66.19
N ARG A 10 0.51 -15.64 -66.01
CA ARG A 10 0.57 -16.78 -65.07
C ARG A 10 1.00 -16.39 -63.66
N ARG A 11 1.60 -15.22 -63.50
CA ARG A 11 2.02 -14.71 -62.18
C ARG A 11 0.94 -13.94 -61.41
N THR A 12 -0.05 -13.40 -62.10
CA THR A 12 -1.15 -12.65 -61.47
C THR A 12 -2.22 -13.51 -60.82
N LYS A 13 -2.38 -14.76 -61.23
CA LYS A 13 -3.35 -15.68 -60.58
C LYS A 13 -2.82 -16.31 -59.28
N PHE A 14 -1.49 -16.36 -59.09
CA PHE A 14 -0.89 -16.88 -57.86
C PHE A 14 -0.83 -15.83 -56.74
N PHE A 15 -0.84 -14.55 -57.11
CA PHE A 15 -0.77 -13.46 -56.12
C PHE A 15 -2.13 -13.18 -55.46
N LEU A 16 -3.22 -13.45 -56.15
CA LEU A 16 -4.58 -13.24 -55.61
C LEU A 16 -5.06 -14.36 -54.67
N VAL A 17 -4.49 -15.56 -54.77
CA VAL A 17 -4.82 -16.67 -53.84
C VAL A 17 -4.05 -16.54 -52.51
N PHE A 18 -2.88 -15.91 -52.53
CA PHE A 18 -2.09 -15.69 -51.32
C PHE A 18 -2.60 -14.51 -50.45
N VAL A 19 -3.26 -13.52 -51.04
CA VAL A 19 -3.84 -12.39 -50.31
C VAL A 19 -5.17 -12.77 -49.64
N SER A 20 -5.88 -13.78 -50.15
CA SER A 20 -7.14 -14.25 -49.57
C SER A 20 -6.98 -15.16 -48.33
N LEU A 21 -5.79 -15.74 -48.14
CA LEU A 21 -5.50 -16.62 -46.98
C LEU A 21 -4.88 -15.91 -45.79
N PHE A 22 -4.51 -14.60 -45.94
CA PHE A 22 -3.91 -13.81 -44.86
C PHE A 22 -4.91 -12.92 -44.10
N PHE A 23 -6.19 -12.91 -44.50
CA PHE A 23 -7.21 -12.01 -43.89
C PHE A 23 -8.17 -12.71 -42.92
N SER A 24 -7.89 -13.97 -42.57
CA SER A 24 -8.71 -14.70 -41.58
C SER A 24 -7.94 -15.06 -40.30
N PHE A 25 -6.86 -14.31 -39.97
CA PHE A 25 -6.29 -14.33 -38.63
C PHE A 25 -7.01 -13.26 -37.83
N GLU A 26 -8.20 -13.61 -37.31
CA GLU A 26 -8.83 -12.82 -36.29
C GLU A 26 -7.89 -12.72 -35.09
N PHE A 27 -7.34 -11.52 -34.93
CA PHE A 27 -6.57 -11.14 -33.78
C PHE A 27 -7.54 -11.14 -32.60
N VAL A 28 -7.71 -12.30 -31.96
CA VAL A 28 -8.33 -12.38 -30.65
C VAL A 28 -7.42 -11.64 -29.68
N PHE A 29 -7.65 -10.34 -29.57
CA PHE A 29 -7.16 -9.55 -28.46
C PHE A 29 -7.86 -10.08 -27.21
N THR A 30 -7.28 -11.10 -26.58
CA THR A 30 -7.60 -11.38 -25.19
C THR A 30 -7.12 -10.18 -24.40
N SER A 31 -8.04 -9.28 -24.10
CA SER A 31 -7.87 -8.29 -23.05
C SER A 31 -7.58 -9.10 -21.79
N VAL A 32 -6.31 -9.21 -21.42
CA VAL A 32 -5.94 -9.55 -20.06
C VAL A 32 -6.45 -8.38 -19.25
N ALA A 33 -7.68 -8.52 -18.73
CA ALA A 33 -8.15 -7.66 -17.67
C ALA A 33 -7.12 -7.81 -16.57
N HIS A 34 -6.34 -6.77 -16.36
CA HIS A 34 -5.57 -6.60 -15.14
C HIS A 34 -6.64 -6.46 -14.05
N GLU A 35 -6.96 -7.58 -13.40
CA GLU A 35 -7.72 -7.56 -12.16
C GLU A 35 -6.88 -6.75 -11.18
N ASN A 36 -7.15 -5.44 -11.16
CA ASN A 36 -6.85 -4.64 -9.99
C ASN A 36 -7.63 -5.30 -8.86
N SER A 37 -6.95 -6.06 -8.02
CA SER A 37 -7.49 -6.48 -6.75
C SER A 37 -7.62 -5.22 -5.89
N GLU A 38 -8.69 -4.45 -6.11
CA GLU A 38 -9.22 -3.59 -5.08
C GLU A 38 -9.58 -4.52 -3.93
N SER A 39 -8.70 -4.57 -2.94
CA SER A 39 -9.02 -5.10 -1.63
C SER A 39 -10.23 -4.31 -1.15
N THR A 40 -11.40 -4.87 -1.34
CA THR A 40 -12.64 -4.25 -0.92
C THR A 40 -12.56 -4.06 0.60
N ALA A 41 -12.79 -2.84 1.07
CA ALA A 41 -12.82 -2.45 2.49
C ALA A 41 -13.81 -3.30 3.32
N ASN A 42 -14.52 -4.24 2.69
CA ASN A 42 -15.55 -5.08 3.30
C ASN A 42 -15.03 -6.14 4.29
N ASP A 43 -13.71 -6.45 4.29
CA ASP A 43 -13.13 -7.43 5.22
C ASP A 43 -12.42 -6.78 6.42
N ILE A 44 -12.34 -5.44 6.47
CA ILE A 44 -11.65 -4.73 7.54
C ILE A 44 -12.67 -4.36 8.62
N THR A 45 -12.66 -5.07 9.73
CA THR A 45 -13.54 -4.76 10.87
C THR A 45 -13.03 -3.58 11.67
N GLY A 46 -11.72 -3.29 11.64
CA GLY A 46 -11.09 -2.22 12.40
C GLY A 46 -11.31 -2.36 13.91
N GLY A 47 -11.52 -1.21 14.57
CA GLY A 47 -11.86 -1.14 15.98
C GLY A 47 -10.67 -0.83 16.89
N ASP A 48 -10.98 -0.56 18.16
CA ASP A 48 -10.00 -0.10 19.15
C ASP A 48 -8.94 -1.15 19.48
N PHE A 49 -7.75 -0.66 19.70
CA PHE A 49 -6.61 -1.42 20.22
C PHE A 49 -5.80 -0.55 21.17
N THR A 50 -5.01 -1.18 22.02
CA THR A 50 -3.98 -0.53 22.82
C THR A 50 -2.67 -1.27 22.55
N LEU A 51 -1.60 -0.52 22.22
CA LEU A 51 -0.27 -1.04 21.98
C LEU A 51 0.76 -0.20 22.72
N ASN A 52 1.95 -0.74 22.95
CA ASN A 52 3.03 -0.03 23.61
C ASN A 52 3.70 0.97 22.65
N SER A 53 3.87 2.21 23.12
CA SER A 53 4.64 3.27 22.48
C SER A 53 5.84 3.67 23.32
N PRO A 54 6.81 4.43 22.80
CA PRO A 54 7.95 4.97 23.56
C PRO A 54 7.54 5.82 24.77
N ASP A 55 6.39 6.43 24.72
CA ASP A 55 5.89 7.33 25.76
C ASP A 55 4.80 6.69 26.66
N GLY A 56 4.64 5.36 26.55
CA GLY A 56 3.67 4.56 27.29
C GLY A 56 2.60 3.89 26.39
N PRO A 57 1.68 3.14 26.97
CA PRO A 57 0.59 2.54 26.21
C PRO A 57 -0.23 3.62 25.48
N LEU A 58 -0.55 3.37 24.18
CA LEU A 58 -1.37 4.24 23.35
C LEU A 58 -2.56 3.44 22.82
N SER A 59 -3.76 3.94 23.10
CA SER A 59 -5.00 3.40 22.57
C SER A 59 -5.48 4.20 21.35
N LEU A 60 -6.05 3.52 20.35
CA LEU A 60 -6.75 4.23 19.27
C LEU A 60 -7.94 5.04 19.82
N GLN A 61 -8.52 4.63 20.94
CA GLN A 61 -9.58 5.36 21.61
C GLN A 61 -9.10 6.72 22.14
N ASP A 62 -7.84 6.84 22.55
CA ASP A 62 -7.26 8.12 23.04
C ASP A 62 -7.08 9.14 21.91
N LEU A 63 -7.16 8.69 20.64
CA LEU A 63 -7.02 9.50 19.45
C LEU A 63 -8.36 9.92 18.82
N ARG A 64 -9.48 9.71 19.53
CA ARG A 64 -10.79 10.18 19.08
C ARG A 64 -10.76 11.70 18.85
N GLY A 65 -11.40 12.16 17.79
CA GLY A 65 -11.33 13.56 17.33
C GLY A 65 -10.18 13.84 16.36
N SER A 66 -9.25 12.90 16.18
CA SER A 66 -8.16 13.02 15.19
C SER A 66 -8.39 12.05 14.03
N VAL A 67 -7.92 12.44 12.85
CA VAL A 67 -7.74 11.50 11.72
C VAL A 67 -6.46 10.71 11.95
N VAL A 68 -6.52 9.38 11.86
CA VAL A 68 -5.37 8.51 12.14
C VAL A 68 -4.97 7.74 10.88
N LEU A 69 -3.68 7.83 10.53
CA LEU A 69 -3.07 6.93 9.55
C LEU A 69 -2.45 5.75 10.28
N LEU A 70 -2.78 4.55 9.86
CA LEU A 70 -2.15 3.32 10.33
C LEU A 70 -1.30 2.74 9.20
N PHE A 71 -0.08 2.37 9.52
CA PHE A 71 0.80 1.65 8.63
C PHE A 71 1.50 0.52 9.38
N PHE A 72 1.30 -0.71 8.93
CA PHE A 72 1.92 -1.90 9.50
C PHE A 72 3.21 -2.22 8.75
N GLY A 73 4.28 -2.52 9.49
CA GLY A 73 5.58 -2.79 8.90
C GLY A 73 6.61 -3.28 9.91
N TYR A 74 7.87 -3.09 9.64
CA TYR A 74 8.99 -3.36 10.57
C TYR A 74 10.23 -2.57 10.14
N THR A 75 11.12 -2.24 11.09
CA THR A 75 12.26 -1.33 10.83
C THR A 75 13.30 -1.91 9.89
N SER A 76 13.48 -3.22 9.89
CA SER A 76 14.44 -3.94 9.02
C SER A 76 13.90 -4.25 7.63
N CYS A 77 12.74 -3.70 7.24
CA CYS A 77 12.21 -3.83 5.88
C CYS A 77 13.08 -3.07 4.89
N PRO A 78 13.62 -3.74 3.84
CA PRO A 78 14.63 -3.09 2.99
C PRO A 78 14.06 -2.10 1.96
N ASN A 79 12.77 -2.14 1.68
CA ASN A 79 12.20 -1.41 0.54
C ASN A 79 10.84 -0.76 0.83
N VAL A 80 9.78 -1.52 1.02
CA VAL A 80 8.39 -1.01 1.04
C VAL A 80 8.16 -0.06 2.22
N CYS A 81 8.57 -0.42 3.44
CA CYS A 81 8.32 0.41 4.62
C CYS A 81 8.96 1.81 4.54
N PRO A 82 10.24 1.97 4.17
CA PRO A 82 10.82 3.31 4.06
C PRO A 82 10.18 4.14 2.93
N ILE A 83 9.76 3.54 1.82
CA ILE A 83 9.07 4.24 0.73
C ILE A 83 7.71 4.75 1.22
N SER A 84 6.89 3.91 1.84
CA SER A 84 5.57 4.29 2.35
C SER A 84 5.68 5.37 3.44
N LEU A 85 6.63 5.25 4.36
CA LEU A 85 6.85 6.26 5.40
C LEU A 85 7.35 7.59 4.82
N ALA A 86 8.15 7.58 3.74
CA ALA A 86 8.54 8.78 3.03
C ALA A 86 7.33 9.45 2.36
N THR A 87 6.44 8.68 1.73
CA THR A 87 5.18 9.20 1.16
C THR A 87 4.32 9.82 2.26
N ILE A 88 4.14 9.14 3.39
CA ILE A 88 3.39 9.68 4.54
C ILE A 88 4.06 10.97 5.06
N SER A 89 5.39 11.00 5.20
CA SER A 89 6.15 12.17 5.63
C SER A 89 5.92 13.36 4.70
N ASN A 90 5.95 13.16 3.39
CA ASN A 90 5.66 14.21 2.40
C ASN A 90 4.23 14.74 2.55
N VAL A 91 3.25 13.85 2.76
CA VAL A 91 1.85 14.27 3.03
C VAL A 91 1.77 15.14 4.27
N LEU A 92 2.41 14.73 5.38
CA LEU A 92 2.41 15.48 6.63
C LEU A 92 3.10 16.84 6.48
N ALA A 93 4.18 16.93 5.69
CA ALA A 93 4.90 18.17 5.42
C ALA A 93 4.06 19.21 4.62
N GLU A 94 3.07 18.76 3.85
CA GLU A 94 2.14 19.62 3.11
C GLU A 94 0.91 20.08 3.93
N MET A 95 0.83 19.63 5.20
CA MET A 95 -0.28 19.99 6.10
C MET A 95 0.07 21.23 6.92
N SER A 96 -0.93 22.06 7.18
CA SER A 96 -0.80 23.18 8.11
C SER A 96 -0.64 22.70 9.55
N PRO A 97 -0.08 23.52 10.46
CA PRO A 97 0.03 23.15 11.88
C PRO A 97 -1.32 22.72 12.50
N ALA A 98 -2.40 23.40 12.17
CA ALA A 98 -3.74 23.06 12.66
C ALA A 98 -4.27 21.73 12.14
N GLU A 99 -3.92 21.35 10.91
CA GLU A 99 -4.24 20.02 10.34
C GLU A 99 -3.38 18.92 11.01
N LEU A 100 -2.10 19.20 11.26
CA LEU A 100 -1.19 18.26 11.94
C LEU A 100 -1.61 18.00 13.38
N GLU A 101 -2.13 18.97 14.11
CA GLU A 101 -2.67 18.78 15.47
C GLU A 101 -3.83 17.80 15.52
N LYS A 102 -4.62 17.75 14.44
CA LYS A 102 -5.77 16.84 14.28
C LYS A 102 -5.44 15.56 13.52
N THR A 103 -4.18 15.30 13.25
CA THR A 103 -3.72 14.11 12.53
C THR A 103 -2.69 13.35 13.37
N ARG A 104 -2.78 12.03 13.39
CA ARG A 104 -1.78 11.14 14.00
C ARG A 104 -1.41 10.05 13.02
N THR A 105 -0.15 9.67 13.02
CA THR A 105 0.32 8.53 12.24
C THR A 105 0.89 7.48 13.18
N LEU A 106 0.43 6.25 13.06
CA LEU A 106 0.88 5.12 13.85
C LEU A 106 1.58 4.11 12.94
N PHE A 107 2.87 3.92 13.17
CA PHE A 107 3.65 2.85 12.58
C PHE A 107 3.63 1.65 13.52
N ILE A 108 2.91 0.59 13.16
CA ILE A 108 2.74 -0.60 13.99
C ILE A 108 3.74 -1.65 13.53
N SER A 109 4.75 -1.93 14.36
CA SER A 109 5.73 -2.96 14.03
C SER A 109 5.14 -4.36 14.22
N LEU A 110 5.35 -5.19 13.19
CA LEU A 110 5.03 -6.63 13.19
C LEU A 110 6.21 -7.51 13.66
N ASP A 111 7.30 -6.88 14.11
CA ASP A 111 8.55 -7.55 14.45
C ASP A 111 9.07 -7.18 15.86
N PRO A 112 8.35 -7.53 16.92
CA PRO A 112 8.72 -7.14 18.28
C PRO A 112 10.04 -7.76 18.76
N GLU A 113 10.56 -8.78 18.08
CA GLU A 113 11.84 -9.40 18.41
C GLU A 113 13.04 -8.50 18.07
N ARG A 114 12.93 -7.69 16.99
CA ARG A 114 13.98 -6.77 16.53
C ARG A 114 13.65 -5.30 16.83
N ASP A 115 12.36 -4.95 16.85
CA ASP A 115 11.88 -3.57 16.94
C ASP A 115 11.47 -3.23 18.39
N ASN A 116 12.44 -2.86 19.22
CA ASN A 116 12.11 -2.30 20.53
C ASN A 116 11.64 -0.85 20.44
N LEU A 117 11.07 -0.32 21.52
CA LEU A 117 10.45 1.02 21.54
C LEU A 117 11.45 2.15 21.28
N GLU A 118 12.70 2.02 21.71
CA GLU A 118 13.74 3.00 21.46
C GLU A 118 14.10 3.07 19.97
N LEU A 119 14.31 1.89 19.35
CA LEU A 119 14.55 1.80 17.91
C LEU A 119 13.38 2.35 17.10
N LEU A 120 12.14 2.02 17.48
CA LEU A 120 10.94 2.52 16.84
C LEU A 120 10.86 4.05 16.91
N LYS A 121 11.13 4.65 18.09
CA LYS A 121 11.18 6.11 18.25
C LYS A 121 12.20 6.76 17.32
N LYS A 122 13.41 6.20 17.27
CA LYS A 122 14.47 6.69 16.39
C LYS A 122 14.09 6.56 14.91
N TYR A 123 13.55 5.42 14.53
CA TYR A 123 13.16 5.12 13.15
C TYR A 123 12.03 6.02 12.67
N THR A 124 10.96 6.16 13.43
CA THR A 124 9.79 6.97 13.03
C THR A 124 10.12 8.47 13.02
N ASN A 125 10.88 8.95 13.99
CA ASN A 125 11.32 10.35 14.05
C ASN A 125 12.22 10.76 12.88
N TYR A 126 12.92 9.81 12.27
CA TYR A 126 13.71 10.07 11.05
C TYR A 126 12.82 10.53 9.90
N PHE A 127 11.59 10.01 9.79
CA PHE A 127 10.66 10.38 8.75
C PHE A 127 9.86 11.65 9.13
N HIS A 128 9.18 11.64 10.28
CA HIS A 128 8.41 12.80 10.72
C HIS A 128 8.05 12.68 12.22
N PRO A 129 8.09 13.78 13.01
CA PRO A 129 7.79 13.74 14.45
C PRO A 129 6.33 13.40 14.78
N ASN A 130 5.40 13.52 13.83
CA ASN A 130 4.01 13.10 14.00
C ASN A 130 3.82 11.58 13.89
N ILE A 131 4.84 10.83 13.47
CA ILE A 131 4.76 9.37 13.33
C ILE A 131 5.19 8.71 14.63
N VAL A 132 4.29 7.97 15.26
CA VAL A 132 4.53 7.24 16.50
C VAL A 132 4.71 5.75 16.19
N GLY A 133 5.85 5.19 16.62
CA GLY A 133 6.12 3.76 16.51
C GLY A 133 5.46 2.98 17.63
N LEU A 134 4.75 1.92 17.30
CA LEU A 134 4.05 1.04 18.25
C LEU A 134 4.48 -0.41 18.04
N THR A 135 4.52 -1.17 19.11
CA THR A 135 4.65 -2.63 19.08
C THR A 135 4.04 -3.26 20.32
N ASP A 136 3.96 -4.59 20.35
CA ASP A 136 3.47 -5.33 21.50
C ASP A 136 3.87 -6.81 21.38
N GLU A 137 3.42 -7.65 22.28
CA GLU A 137 3.50 -9.10 22.18
C GLU A 137 2.95 -9.61 20.83
N ILE A 138 3.60 -10.62 20.23
CA ILE A 138 3.18 -11.20 18.94
C ILE A 138 1.70 -11.61 18.93
N SER A 139 1.20 -12.12 20.04
CA SER A 139 -0.20 -12.56 20.19
C SER A 139 -1.19 -11.40 20.09
N VAL A 140 -0.81 -10.23 20.59
CA VAL A 140 -1.60 -8.98 20.53
C VAL A 140 -1.55 -8.41 19.11
N LEU A 141 -0.34 -8.31 18.54
CA LEU A 141 -0.13 -7.83 17.18
C LEU A 141 -0.91 -8.64 16.14
N LYS A 142 -0.94 -9.98 16.27
CA LYS A 142 -1.73 -10.85 15.39
C LYS A 142 -3.23 -10.50 15.42
N LYS A 143 -3.78 -10.25 16.59
CA LYS A 143 -5.21 -9.88 16.75
C LYS A 143 -5.51 -8.51 16.14
N VAL A 144 -4.62 -7.54 16.37
CA VAL A 144 -4.77 -6.19 15.78
C VAL A 144 -4.65 -6.26 14.26
N ALA A 145 -3.58 -6.86 13.74
CA ALA A 145 -3.35 -7.02 12.31
C ALA A 145 -4.54 -7.68 11.59
N ALA A 146 -5.08 -8.78 12.15
CA ALA A 146 -6.22 -9.47 11.57
C ALA A 146 -7.47 -8.59 11.45
N ARG A 147 -7.79 -7.75 12.48
CA ARG A 147 -8.93 -6.82 12.42
C ARG A 147 -8.78 -5.74 11.35
N TYR A 148 -7.55 -5.35 11.06
CA TYR A 148 -7.23 -4.38 10.02
C TYR A 148 -6.93 -5.02 8.65
N GLY A 149 -7.25 -6.31 8.48
CA GLY A 149 -7.07 -7.02 7.22
C GLY A 149 -5.61 -7.27 6.83
N ILE A 150 -4.66 -7.06 7.77
CA ILE A 150 -3.23 -7.22 7.52
C ILE A 150 -2.86 -8.70 7.61
N LYS A 151 -2.46 -9.25 6.48
CA LYS A 151 -1.86 -10.59 6.40
C LYS A 151 -0.36 -10.45 6.48
N TYR A 152 0.30 -11.24 7.32
CA TYR A 152 1.75 -11.25 7.38
C TYR A 152 2.30 -12.63 7.72
N GLU A 153 3.47 -12.92 7.21
CA GLU A 153 4.17 -14.20 7.39
C GLU A 153 5.67 -13.98 7.53
N ARG A 154 6.29 -14.67 8.49
CA ARG A 154 7.73 -14.69 8.69
C ARG A 154 8.36 -15.82 7.89
N SER A 155 9.32 -15.48 7.02
CA SER A 155 10.09 -16.43 6.21
C SER A 155 11.56 -16.40 6.61
N LEU A 156 12.11 -17.55 6.99
CA LEU A 156 13.54 -17.68 7.31
C LEU A 156 14.39 -17.46 6.05
N LYS A 157 15.49 -16.74 6.21
CA LYS A 157 16.51 -16.44 5.19
C LYS A 157 17.91 -16.69 5.77
N PRO A 158 18.29 -17.97 6.01
CA PRO A 158 19.55 -18.29 6.71
C PRO A 158 20.79 -17.74 6.02
N GLU A 159 20.74 -17.55 4.70
CA GLU A 159 21.81 -16.99 3.87
C GLU A 159 21.89 -15.45 3.91
N SER A 160 20.88 -14.79 4.49
CA SER A 160 20.82 -13.34 4.63
C SER A 160 21.29 -12.91 6.02
N THR A 161 22.00 -11.78 6.11
CA THR A 161 22.34 -11.14 7.38
C THR A 161 21.11 -10.74 8.20
N LEU A 162 19.94 -10.67 7.57
CA LEU A 162 18.66 -10.39 8.23
C LEU A 162 18.09 -11.62 8.98
N GLY A 163 18.58 -12.83 8.70
CA GLY A 163 18.08 -14.08 9.28
C GLY A 163 16.65 -14.46 8.88
N TYR A 164 15.76 -13.47 8.79
CA TYR A 164 14.40 -13.64 8.29
C TYR A 164 13.85 -12.32 7.73
N VAL A 165 12.80 -12.45 6.93
CA VAL A 165 11.98 -11.33 6.42
C VAL A 165 10.51 -11.56 6.80
N ILE A 166 9.76 -10.47 6.88
CA ILE A 166 8.31 -10.50 7.09
C ILE A 166 7.63 -9.99 5.83
N SER A 167 6.92 -10.89 5.14
CA SER A 167 6.01 -10.53 4.06
C SER A 167 4.69 -10.09 4.67
N HIS A 168 4.17 -8.94 4.30
CA HIS A 168 2.92 -8.40 4.86
C HIS A 168 2.16 -7.55 3.84
N SER A 169 0.85 -7.36 4.08
CA SER A 169 0.06 -6.33 3.41
C SER A 169 0.59 -4.96 3.82
N SER A 170 0.83 -4.07 2.86
CA SER A 170 1.55 -2.81 3.08
C SER A 170 0.67 -1.58 2.82
N ASP A 171 -0.65 -1.73 2.97
CA ASP A 171 -1.59 -0.64 2.75
C ASP A 171 -1.50 0.41 3.85
N ILE A 172 -1.68 1.68 3.46
CA ILE A 172 -1.87 2.80 4.38
C ILE A 172 -3.37 2.89 4.67
N ILE A 173 -3.74 2.76 5.93
CA ILE A 173 -5.14 2.74 6.37
C ILE A 173 -5.49 4.08 7.00
N ILE A 174 -6.60 4.68 6.57
CA ILE A 174 -7.13 5.91 7.18
C ILE A 174 -8.31 5.56 8.09
N VAL A 175 -8.19 6.03 9.32
CA VAL A 175 -9.23 5.95 10.36
C VAL A 175 -9.74 7.36 10.63
N ASP A 176 -11.06 7.53 10.67
CA ASP A 176 -11.68 8.81 10.94
C ASP A 176 -11.68 9.17 12.44
N PRO A 177 -12.06 10.40 12.80
CA PRO A 177 -12.13 10.84 14.18
C PRO A 177 -13.09 10.04 15.09
N GLY A 178 -14.01 9.30 14.50
CA GLY A 178 -14.88 8.35 15.21
C GLY A 178 -14.23 6.99 15.44
N GLY A 179 -13.05 6.71 14.87
CA GLY A 179 -12.34 5.44 14.95
C GLY A 179 -12.79 4.40 13.94
N ILE A 180 -13.42 4.83 12.86
CA ILE A 180 -13.92 3.96 11.78
C ILE A 180 -12.93 3.99 10.63
N VAL A 181 -12.56 2.83 10.10
CA VAL A 181 -11.76 2.73 8.88
C VAL A 181 -12.56 3.31 7.71
N ARG A 182 -11.99 4.29 7.03
CA ARG A 182 -12.64 4.96 5.89
C ARG A 182 -12.08 4.53 4.56
N LYS A 183 -10.77 4.35 4.49
CA LYS A 183 -10.10 4.04 3.24
C LYS A 183 -8.76 3.37 3.46
N THR A 184 -8.38 2.56 2.48
CA THR A 184 -7.03 2.02 2.37
C THR A 184 -6.39 2.53 1.08
N PHE A 185 -5.10 2.74 1.12
CA PHE A 185 -4.29 3.13 -0.04
C PHE A 185 -3.15 2.12 -0.19
N PRO A 186 -2.84 1.66 -1.40
CA PRO A 186 -1.69 0.81 -1.61
C PRO A 186 -0.38 1.54 -1.25
N HIS A 187 0.65 0.78 -0.91
CA HIS A 187 1.95 1.29 -0.44
C HIS A 187 2.67 2.20 -1.45
N ASP A 188 2.35 2.06 -2.73
CA ASP A 188 2.91 2.82 -3.85
C ASP A 188 2.01 4.00 -4.27
N THR A 189 1.05 4.38 -3.42
CA THR A 189 0.18 5.53 -3.69
C THR A 189 0.97 6.84 -3.72
N ASP A 190 0.56 7.74 -4.58
CA ASP A 190 1.10 9.09 -4.62
C ASP A 190 0.65 9.94 -3.41
N THR A 191 1.41 10.99 -3.11
CA THR A 191 1.10 11.95 -2.03
C THR A 191 -0.26 12.63 -2.22
N ALA A 192 -0.60 13.03 -3.44
CA ALA A 192 -1.79 13.86 -3.71
C ALA A 192 -3.14 13.17 -3.38
N PRO A 193 -3.40 11.90 -3.76
CA PRO A 193 -4.63 11.20 -3.37
C PRO A 193 -4.77 11.05 -1.85
N LEU A 194 -3.67 10.70 -1.17
CA LEU A 194 -3.65 10.50 0.29
C LEU A 194 -3.92 11.84 1.02
N LEU A 195 -3.24 12.92 0.62
CA LEU A 195 -3.44 14.26 1.18
C LEU A 195 -4.88 14.76 0.98
N LYS A 196 -5.45 14.54 -0.21
CA LYS A 196 -6.82 14.92 -0.52
C LYS A 196 -7.82 14.26 0.42
N GLU A 197 -7.67 12.97 0.68
CA GLU A 197 -8.55 12.22 1.57
C GLU A 197 -8.44 12.73 3.02
N LEU A 198 -7.22 12.94 3.51
CA LEU A 198 -7.01 13.49 4.85
C LEU A 198 -7.67 14.85 5.02
N LYS A 199 -7.45 15.77 4.07
CA LYS A 199 -8.06 17.11 4.12
C LYS A 199 -9.60 17.06 4.04
N LEU A 200 -10.17 16.09 3.33
CA LEU A 200 -11.62 15.89 3.30
C LEU A 200 -12.15 15.50 4.68
N LEU A 201 -11.53 14.53 5.35
CA LEU A 201 -11.96 14.05 6.67
C LEU A 201 -11.77 15.13 7.74
N LEU A 202 -10.69 15.91 7.69
CA LEU A 202 -10.44 17.01 8.62
C LEU A 202 -11.48 18.14 8.53
N ARG A 203 -12.01 18.41 7.34
CA ARG A 203 -13.07 19.43 7.15
C ARG A 203 -14.41 19.00 7.73
N VAL A 204 -14.77 17.72 7.61
CA VAL A 204 -16.03 17.19 8.13
C VAL A 204 -16.06 17.21 9.67
N THR A 205 -14.91 17.18 10.32
CA THR A 205 -14.78 17.21 11.80
C THR A 205 -14.85 18.62 12.38
N THR A 206 -14.87 19.65 11.55
CA THR A 206 -14.85 21.08 12.00
C THR A 206 -16.25 21.70 11.99
N LEU A 207 -17.27 20.94 11.59
CA LEU A 207 -18.70 21.33 11.62
C LEU A 207 -19.40 20.70 12.81
#